data_4bc0266b84e0ba941ac4a8527c243989
#
_entry.id   4bc0266b84e0ba941ac4a8527c243989
#
_cell.length_a   1.000
_cell.length_b   1.000
_cell.length_c   1.000
_cell.angle_alpha   90.00
_cell.angle_beta   90.00
_cell.angle_gamma   90.00
#
_symmetry.space_group_name_H-M   'P 1'
#
loop_
_entity.id
_entity.type
_entity.pdbx_description
1 polymer ?
#
loop_
_entity_poly.entity_id
_entity_poly.type
_entity_poly.pdbx_seq_one_letter_code
_entity_poly.pdbx_strand_id
1 'polypeptide(L)'
;MYPADIEKDAVNWKDAQGQHVTAVRRNILVLGSGGREHALAWKLAQSDGAVVYIALGNAGTAQVGINVNIKLSDFKAIKDFCIKQEIHLVVVGPEQPLVDGIVDFFKEDADLRGVKIIGPDRRGAQLEGSKAYAKDFMEKYGVPTAKCFKVNKDNLDEGYKFLESVNAPYVLKADGLAAGKGVLILNDLQEAKKELGKMLDGKFGAASATVVIEEFLKGIEVSVFVLTDGEHYVLLPEAKDYKRIGDGDTGLNTGGMGAVSPVPFCTPDFLDKVEQRIVKPTLKGLKAEGIDYRGFIFLGLMNDNGNPYVIEYNVRMGDPETEAVMTRIEGDFADLLDACADGRLNEVHYAKSNKTAVTVMLVSGGYPEAYKKGMVMSGLDLLKDVVAFHAGTTFDADNNVVTSGGRVIAVTAHGESIEEARGVAYREAEKIRFEGVNYRHDIGLDLMKMQ
;
A
#
# COMPACT_ATOMS: atom_id res chain seq x y z
N MET A 1 0.39 -16.74 26.09
CA MET A 1 1.04 -18.07 26.28
C MET A 1 1.71 -18.37 24.95
N TYR A 2 3.03 -18.33 24.88
CA TYR A 2 3.76 -18.69 23.65
C TYR A 2 3.54 -20.19 23.43
N PRO A 3 3.21 -20.65 22.21
CA PRO A 3 3.25 -22.07 21.92
C PRO A 3 4.72 -22.51 22.04
N ALA A 4 5.01 -23.30 23.08
CA ALA A 4 6.29 -23.97 23.21
C ALA A 4 6.35 -25.08 22.14
N ASP A 5 7.51 -25.19 21.50
CA ASP A 5 7.96 -26.33 20.70
C ASP A 5 7.15 -26.64 19.43
N ILE A 6 7.32 -25.78 18.41
CA ILE A 6 7.10 -26.20 17.02
C ILE A 6 8.40 -26.93 16.58
N GLU A 7 8.31 -28.23 16.39
CA GLU A 7 9.41 -29.06 15.87
C GLU A 7 9.98 -28.48 14.58
N LYS A 8 11.31 -28.46 14.48
CA LYS A 8 12.09 -27.70 13.49
C LYS A 8 11.95 -28.17 12.04
N ASP A 9 11.36 -29.32 11.75
CA ASP A 9 11.36 -29.91 10.42
C ASP A 9 9.98 -30.42 10.01
N ALA A 10 9.48 -29.94 8.86
CA ALA A 10 8.29 -30.36 8.15
C ALA A 10 6.96 -30.23 8.91
N VAL A 11 6.14 -29.28 8.49
CA VAL A 11 4.75 -29.20 8.94
C VAL A 11 3.98 -30.32 8.24
N ASN A 12 3.59 -31.33 9.02
CA ASN A 12 2.72 -32.39 8.52
C ASN A 12 1.27 -32.02 8.77
N TRP A 13 0.50 -31.80 7.71
CA TRP A 13 -0.97 -31.69 7.81
C TRP A 13 -1.62 -32.70 6.88
N LYS A 14 -2.92 -32.84 7.04
CA LYS A 14 -3.73 -33.64 6.10
C LYS A 14 -4.43 -32.68 5.16
N ASP A 15 -4.32 -32.93 3.86
CA ASP A 15 -5.09 -32.25 2.84
C ASP A 15 -6.60 -32.52 2.98
N ALA A 16 -7.42 -31.89 2.17
CA ALA A 16 -8.87 -32.08 2.15
C ALA A 16 -9.30 -33.55 1.83
N GLN A 17 -8.39 -34.35 1.30
CA GLN A 17 -8.55 -35.78 1.01
C GLN A 17 -7.99 -36.66 2.13
N GLY A 18 -7.43 -36.09 3.20
CA GLY A 18 -6.88 -36.80 4.35
C GLY A 18 -5.49 -37.41 4.11
N GLN A 19 -4.80 -37.03 3.04
CA GLN A 19 -3.43 -37.47 2.74
C GLN A 19 -2.43 -36.60 3.54
N HIS A 20 -1.39 -37.22 4.08
CA HIS A 20 -0.28 -36.50 4.70
C HIS A 20 0.55 -35.77 3.64
N VAL A 21 0.51 -34.46 3.69
CA VAL A 21 1.36 -33.58 2.88
C VAL A 21 2.49 -33.08 3.74
N THR A 22 3.72 -33.32 3.30
CA THR A 22 4.92 -32.75 3.92
C THR A 22 5.35 -31.55 3.10
N ALA A 23 5.05 -30.33 3.55
CA ALA A 23 5.59 -29.16 2.91
C ALA A 23 6.88 -28.71 3.63
N VAL A 24 7.76 -28.15 2.83
CA VAL A 24 8.95 -27.48 3.36
C VAL A 24 8.47 -26.25 4.12
N ARG A 25 8.91 -26.11 5.37
CA ARG A 25 8.59 -24.95 6.20
C ARG A 25 9.14 -23.68 5.55
N ARG A 26 8.28 -22.66 5.38
CA ARG A 26 8.62 -21.35 4.84
C ARG A 26 8.45 -20.29 5.92
N ASN A 27 9.52 -19.88 6.56
CA ASN A 27 9.49 -18.79 7.52
C ASN A 27 9.51 -17.46 6.77
N ILE A 28 8.43 -16.67 6.88
CA ILE A 28 8.25 -15.41 6.17
C ILE A 28 8.18 -14.28 7.18
N LEU A 29 8.91 -13.18 6.94
CA LEU A 29 8.87 -11.98 7.76
C LEU A 29 8.20 -10.84 7.00
N VAL A 30 7.08 -10.34 7.51
CA VAL A 30 6.42 -9.13 7.02
C VAL A 30 6.86 -7.96 7.90
N LEU A 31 7.39 -6.91 7.29
CA LEU A 31 7.80 -5.70 7.99
C LEU A 31 6.66 -4.68 7.98
N GLY A 32 6.21 -4.24 9.15
CA GLY A 32 5.16 -3.24 9.35
C GLY A 32 4.12 -3.65 10.38
N SER A 33 3.09 -2.83 10.54
CA SER A 33 2.06 -3.03 11.59
C SER A 33 0.67 -2.52 11.22
N GLY A 34 0.48 -2.06 9.97
CA GLY A 34 -0.80 -1.50 9.50
C GLY A 34 -1.76 -2.54 8.93
N GLY A 35 -2.85 -2.07 8.37
CA GLY A 35 -3.85 -2.90 7.71
C GLY A 35 -3.29 -3.60 6.47
N ARG A 36 -2.48 -2.91 5.70
CA ARG A 36 -1.73 -3.48 4.56
C ARG A 36 -0.89 -4.67 4.99
N GLU A 37 -0.10 -4.54 6.05
CA GLU A 37 0.75 -5.62 6.54
C GLU A 37 -0.08 -6.77 7.10
N HIS A 38 -1.22 -6.48 7.75
CA HIS A 38 -2.15 -7.52 8.16
C HIS A 38 -2.71 -8.28 6.94
N ALA A 39 -3.13 -7.58 5.88
CA ALA A 39 -3.65 -8.21 4.67
C ALA A 39 -2.60 -9.05 3.95
N LEU A 40 -1.35 -8.57 3.87
CA LEU A 40 -0.22 -9.34 3.35
C LEU A 40 0.05 -10.60 4.19
N ALA A 41 0.11 -10.47 5.52
CA ALA A 41 0.34 -11.58 6.44
C ALA A 41 -0.80 -12.61 6.36
N TRP A 42 -2.06 -12.14 6.31
CA TRP A 42 -3.24 -12.98 6.16
C TRP A 42 -3.19 -13.81 4.86
N LYS A 43 -2.78 -13.19 3.76
CA LYS A 43 -2.67 -13.89 2.48
C LYS A 43 -1.52 -14.88 2.46
N LEU A 44 -0.36 -14.51 3.00
CA LEU A 44 0.81 -15.37 3.10
C LEU A 44 0.59 -16.57 4.03
N ALA A 45 -0.17 -16.39 5.12
CA ALA A 45 -0.49 -17.47 6.05
C ALA A 45 -1.37 -18.58 5.43
N GLN A 46 -1.95 -18.34 4.24
CA GLN A 46 -2.71 -19.34 3.48
C GLN A 46 -1.82 -20.20 2.58
N SER A 47 -0.55 -19.83 2.42
CA SER A 47 0.40 -20.56 1.58
C SER A 47 0.91 -21.82 2.29
N ASP A 48 1.19 -22.83 1.52
CA ASP A 48 1.62 -24.14 2.02
C ASP A 48 2.94 -24.04 2.80
N GLY A 49 2.96 -24.52 4.04
CA GLY A 49 4.13 -24.53 4.91
C GLY A 49 4.53 -23.15 5.47
N ALA A 50 3.73 -22.10 5.24
CA ALA A 50 4.05 -20.75 5.70
C ALA A 50 3.94 -20.60 7.22
N VAL A 51 4.98 -20.04 7.83
CA VAL A 51 4.99 -19.50 9.19
C VAL A 51 5.31 -18.03 9.08
N VAL A 52 4.33 -17.18 9.37
CA VAL A 52 4.45 -15.73 9.16
C VAL A 52 4.81 -15.02 10.46
N TYR A 53 5.91 -14.30 10.45
CA TYR A 53 6.32 -13.36 11.49
C TYR A 53 6.02 -11.93 11.03
N ILE A 54 5.60 -11.06 11.94
CA ILE A 54 5.25 -9.67 11.60
C ILE A 54 5.97 -8.71 12.57
N ALA A 55 6.80 -7.86 12.04
CA ALA A 55 7.52 -6.83 12.81
C ALA A 55 6.92 -5.43 12.47
N LEU A 56 6.28 -4.74 13.36
CA LEU A 56 5.93 -4.93 14.76
C LEU A 56 4.64 -5.73 14.96
N GLY A 57 3.79 -5.76 13.93
CA GLY A 57 2.46 -6.33 13.99
C GLY A 57 1.45 -5.48 14.78
N ASN A 58 0.24 -6.00 14.90
CA ASN A 58 -0.89 -5.40 15.65
C ASN A 58 -1.74 -6.51 16.29
N ALA A 59 -2.89 -6.16 16.88
CA ALA A 59 -3.75 -7.14 17.52
C ALA A 59 -4.34 -8.18 16.53
N GLY A 60 -4.57 -7.80 15.27
CA GLY A 60 -5.10 -8.71 14.24
C GLY A 60 -4.02 -9.61 13.65
N THR A 61 -2.82 -9.10 13.42
CA THR A 61 -1.71 -9.91 12.89
C THR A 61 -1.32 -11.04 13.82
N ALA A 62 -1.56 -10.90 15.13
CA ALA A 62 -1.38 -11.96 16.12
C ALA A 62 -2.33 -13.17 15.92
N GLN A 63 -3.39 -13.02 15.10
CA GLN A 63 -4.33 -14.09 14.78
C GLN A 63 -3.88 -14.93 13.57
N VAL A 64 -3.03 -14.36 12.71
CA VAL A 64 -2.57 -14.98 11.46
C VAL A 64 -1.09 -15.31 11.46
N GLY A 65 -0.34 -14.83 12.45
CA GLY A 65 1.10 -15.04 12.55
C GLY A 65 1.65 -14.68 13.92
N ILE A 66 2.96 -14.49 13.99
CA ILE A 66 3.70 -14.23 15.22
C ILE A 66 4.24 -12.80 15.18
N ASN A 67 3.72 -11.93 16.03
CA ASN A 67 4.25 -10.58 16.15
C ASN A 67 5.62 -10.59 16.84
N VAL A 68 6.56 -9.82 16.28
CA VAL A 68 7.92 -9.68 16.82
C VAL A 68 8.25 -8.20 17.06
N ASN A 69 8.79 -7.90 18.22
CA ASN A 69 9.08 -6.53 18.61
C ASN A 69 10.46 -6.08 18.06
N ILE A 70 10.52 -5.78 16.76
CA ILE A 70 11.72 -5.29 16.10
C ILE A 70 11.37 -3.98 15.39
N LYS A 71 12.12 -2.91 15.66
CA LYS A 71 11.95 -1.62 14.99
C LYS A 71 12.38 -1.74 13.53
N LEU A 72 11.58 -1.18 12.62
CA LEU A 72 11.84 -1.25 11.18
C LEU A 72 13.12 -0.51 10.73
N SER A 73 13.61 0.44 11.54
CA SER A 73 14.87 1.15 11.33
C SER A 73 16.12 0.40 11.83
N ASP A 74 15.93 -0.69 12.58
CA ASP A 74 17.03 -1.50 13.12
C ASP A 74 17.33 -2.70 12.20
N PHE A 75 18.01 -2.44 11.09
CA PHE A 75 18.34 -3.46 10.10
C PHE A 75 19.22 -4.57 10.66
N LYS A 76 20.05 -4.26 11.68
CA LYS A 76 20.85 -5.28 12.36
C LYS A 76 19.97 -6.26 13.16
N ALA A 77 19.00 -5.75 13.91
CA ALA A 77 18.06 -6.62 14.64
C ALA A 77 17.20 -7.45 13.67
N ILE A 78 16.80 -6.87 12.52
CA ILE A 78 16.10 -7.62 11.46
C ILE A 78 16.98 -8.74 10.91
N LYS A 79 18.26 -8.48 10.61
CA LYS A 79 19.24 -9.51 10.19
C LYS A 79 19.35 -10.62 11.22
N ASP A 80 19.65 -10.25 12.48
CA ASP A 80 19.84 -11.22 13.56
C ASP A 80 18.61 -12.12 13.74
N PHE A 81 17.40 -11.54 13.56
CA PHE A 81 16.15 -12.29 13.57
C PHE A 81 16.01 -13.21 12.35
N CYS A 82 16.32 -12.74 11.17
CA CYS A 82 16.27 -13.54 9.93
C CYS A 82 17.15 -14.78 10.05
N ILE A 83 18.36 -14.62 10.54
CA ILE A 83 19.29 -15.74 10.74
C ILE A 83 18.78 -16.71 11.82
N LYS A 84 18.34 -16.17 12.97
CA LYS A 84 17.88 -16.98 14.12
C LYS A 84 16.63 -17.80 13.79
N GLN A 85 15.70 -17.25 13.02
CA GLN A 85 14.43 -17.89 12.66
C GLN A 85 14.46 -18.54 11.27
N GLU A 86 15.64 -18.61 10.65
CA GLU A 86 15.81 -19.19 9.30
C GLU A 86 14.77 -18.61 8.33
N ILE A 87 14.64 -17.26 8.31
CA ILE A 87 13.68 -16.58 7.42
C ILE A 87 14.06 -16.84 5.97
N HIS A 88 13.10 -17.33 5.21
CA HIS A 88 13.23 -17.59 3.77
C HIS A 88 12.92 -16.34 2.94
N LEU A 89 11.88 -15.59 3.33
CA LEU A 89 11.37 -14.47 2.56
C LEU A 89 11.04 -13.28 3.48
N VAL A 90 11.47 -12.08 3.11
CA VAL A 90 11.09 -10.81 3.75
C VAL A 90 10.20 -10.01 2.81
N VAL A 91 9.06 -9.54 3.31
CA VAL A 91 8.13 -8.67 2.58
C VAL A 91 8.07 -7.33 3.28
N VAL A 92 8.49 -6.27 2.59
CA VAL A 92 8.53 -4.92 3.16
C VAL A 92 7.20 -4.22 2.91
N GLY A 93 6.45 -3.93 3.98
CA GLY A 93 5.15 -3.26 3.88
C GLY A 93 5.27 -1.76 3.64
N PRO A 94 5.91 -0.97 4.52
CA PRO A 94 5.99 0.48 4.38
C PRO A 94 7.19 0.93 3.53
N GLU A 95 7.10 2.16 3.02
CA GLU A 95 8.10 2.77 2.14
C GLU A 95 9.42 3.14 2.84
N GLN A 96 9.37 3.54 4.12
CA GLN A 96 10.53 4.10 4.79
C GLN A 96 11.75 3.15 4.81
N PRO A 97 11.62 1.85 5.19
CA PRO A 97 12.76 0.94 5.15
C PRO A 97 13.36 0.76 3.75
N LEU A 98 12.54 0.84 2.69
CA LEU A 98 12.99 0.75 1.31
C LEU A 98 13.82 1.97 0.91
N VAL A 99 13.35 3.18 1.25
CA VAL A 99 14.08 4.43 1.01
C VAL A 99 15.37 4.48 1.83
N ASP A 100 15.36 3.95 3.06
CA ASP A 100 16.54 3.85 3.93
C ASP A 100 17.54 2.78 3.44
N GLY A 101 17.16 1.91 2.48
CA GLY A 101 18.03 0.96 1.80
C GLY A 101 18.13 -0.40 2.47
N ILE A 102 17.05 -0.92 3.02
CA ILE A 102 17.03 -2.28 3.60
C ILE A 102 17.39 -3.35 2.56
N VAL A 103 16.97 -3.19 1.30
CA VAL A 103 17.28 -4.16 0.23
C VAL A 103 18.77 -4.14 -0.10
N ASP A 104 19.39 -2.95 -0.13
CA ASP A 104 20.83 -2.81 -0.31
C ASP A 104 21.59 -3.49 0.83
N PHE A 105 21.16 -3.26 2.08
CA PHE A 105 21.71 -3.90 3.26
C PHE A 105 21.68 -5.44 3.16
N PHE A 106 20.55 -6.01 2.70
CA PHE A 106 20.43 -7.47 2.50
C PHE A 106 21.34 -7.99 1.39
N LYS A 107 21.48 -7.26 0.31
CA LYS A 107 22.35 -7.65 -0.83
C LYS A 107 23.84 -7.59 -0.49
N GLU A 108 24.25 -6.63 0.34
CA GLU A 108 25.64 -6.42 0.72
C GLU A 108 26.11 -7.39 1.81
N ASP A 109 25.19 -7.90 2.64
CA ASP A 109 25.52 -8.77 3.77
C ASP A 109 25.63 -10.26 3.36
N ALA A 110 26.80 -10.84 3.58
CA ALA A 110 27.09 -12.22 3.19
C ALA A 110 26.22 -13.26 3.92
N ASP A 111 25.80 -12.98 5.15
CA ASP A 111 25.00 -13.89 5.98
C ASP A 111 23.53 -13.92 5.52
N LEU A 112 23.09 -12.91 4.76
CA LEU A 112 21.72 -12.77 4.26
C LEU A 112 21.54 -13.24 2.80
N ARG A 113 22.58 -13.78 2.16
CA ARG A 113 22.53 -14.22 0.74
C ARG A 113 21.44 -15.25 0.43
N GLY A 114 21.02 -16.02 1.43
CA GLY A 114 19.94 -17.02 1.29
C GLY A 114 18.55 -16.48 1.61
N VAL A 115 18.43 -15.25 2.08
CA VAL A 115 17.16 -14.63 2.47
C VAL A 115 16.66 -13.76 1.31
N LYS A 116 15.50 -14.12 0.77
CA LYS A 116 14.83 -13.33 -0.26
C LYS A 116 14.19 -12.09 0.34
N ILE A 117 14.16 -10.99 -0.40
CA ILE A 117 13.50 -9.76 0.04
C ILE A 117 12.69 -9.14 -1.11
N ILE A 118 11.43 -8.78 -0.83
CA ILE A 118 10.54 -8.12 -1.78
C ILE A 118 10.54 -6.62 -1.55
N GLY A 119 11.04 -5.90 -2.53
CA GLY A 119 11.15 -4.45 -2.56
C GLY A 119 12.28 -4.01 -3.48
N PRO A 120 12.28 -2.75 -3.95
CA PRO A 120 13.39 -2.17 -4.70
C PRO A 120 14.57 -1.85 -3.80
N ASP A 121 15.75 -1.71 -4.41
CA ASP A 121 16.91 -1.08 -3.79
C ASP A 121 16.63 0.42 -3.50
N ARG A 122 17.57 1.09 -2.83
CA ARG A 122 17.44 2.53 -2.50
C ARG A 122 17.24 3.41 -3.71
N ARG A 123 17.82 3.05 -4.87
CA ARG A 123 17.65 3.81 -6.11
C ARG A 123 16.24 3.66 -6.66
N GLY A 124 15.72 2.44 -6.74
CA GLY A 124 14.35 2.17 -7.16
C GLY A 124 13.32 2.78 -6.20
N ALA A 125 13.62 2.80 -4.90
CA ALA A 125 12.76 3.41 -3.89
C ALA A 125 12.61 4.93 -4.05
N GLN A 126 13.50 5.61 -4.81
CA GLN A 126 13.35 7.03 -5.13
C GLN A 126 12.13 7.35 -5.98
N LEU A 127 11.54 6.38 -6.68
CA LEU A 127 10.26 6.61 -7.38
C LEU A 127 9.13 7.06 -6.43
N GLU A 128 9.17 6.65 -5.14
CA GLU A 128 8.28 7.16 -4.09
C GLU A 128 8.97 8.18 -3.19
N GLY A 129 10.25 7.97 -2.88
CA GLY A 129 11.04 8.79 -1.97
C GLY A 129 11.26 10.22 -2.45
N SER A 130 11.25 10.48 -3.77
CA SER A 130 11.39 11.80 -4.37
C SER A 130 10.44 11.96 -5.56
N LYS A 131 9.49 12.89 -5.40
CA LYS A 131 8.55 13.25 -6.49
C LYS A 131 9.25 13.91 -7.66
N ALA A 132 10.29 14.70 -7.37
CA ALA A 132 11.11 15.34 -8.38
C ALA A 132 11.85 14.29 -9.23
N TYR A 133 12.45 13.26 -8.58
CA TYR A 133 13.07 12.14 -9.28
C TYR A 133 12.03 11.36 -10.12
N ALA A 134 10.87 11.06 -9.55
CA ALA A 134 9.80 10.36 -10.28
C ALA A 134 9.36 11.14 -11.54
N LYS A 135 9.26 12.47 -11.46
CA LYS A 135 8.93 13.33 -12.61
C LYS A 135 10.01 13.30 -13.70
N ASP A 136 11.29 13.39 -13.31
CA ASP A 136 12.40 13.27 -14.26
C ASP A 136 12.42 11.89 -14.95
N PHE A 137 12.17 10.85 -14.15
CA PHE A 137 12.08 9.48 -14.67
C PHE A 137 10.93 9.35 -15.68
N MET A 138 9.72 9.84 -15.33
CA MET A 138 8.56 9.78 -16.23
C MET A 138 8.79 10.55 -17.53
N GLU A 139 9.36 11.76 -17.46
CA GLU A 139 9.69 12.57 -18.62
C GLU A 139 10.71 11.86 -19.52
N LYS A 140 11.80 11.34 -18.94
CA LYS A 140 12.89 10.65 -19.65
C LYS A 140 12.41 9.42 -20.41
N TYR A 141 11.47 8.67 -19.84
CA TYR A 141 11.00 7.42 -20.42
C TYR A 141 9.62 7.52 -21.10
N GLY A 142 9.09 8.73 -21.23
CA GLY A 142 7.84 9.00 -21.93
C GLY A 142 6.59 8.47 -21.23
N VAL A 143 6.62 8.36 -19.89
CA VAL A 143 5.46 7.95 -19.09
C VAL A 143 4.51 9.14 -18.92
N PRO A 144 3.22 9.03 -19.30
CA PRO A 144 2.28 10.14 -19.22
C PRO A 144 2.00 10.53 -17.76
N THR A 145 2.18 11.81 -17.47
CA THR A 145 1.92 12.43 -16.17
C THR A 145 1.58 13.91 -16.32
N ALA A 146 1.17 14.57 -15.24
CA ALA A 146 0.91 16.01 -15.20
C ALA A 146 2.18 16.81 -15.55
N LYS A 147 2.01 17.89 -16.33
CA LYS A 147 3.07 18.88 -16.50
C LYS A 147 3.50 19.42 -15.15
N CYS A 148 4.78 19.59 -14.95
CA CYS A 148 5.29 20.02 -13.67
C CYS A 148 6.49 20.96 -13.77
N PHE A 149 6.75 21.68 -12.68
CA PHE A 149 7.96 22.46 -12.50
C PHE A 149 8.51 22.25 -11.08
N LYS A 150 9.81 22.03 -10.97
CA LYS A 150 10.48 21.82 -9.68
C LYS A 150 11.03 23.13 -9.17
N VAL A 151 10.67 23.48 -7.93
CA VAL A 151 11.03 24.73 -7.29
C VAL A 151 11.82 24.48 -6.02
N ASN A 152 12.89 25.21 -5.88
CA ASN A 152 13.62 25.38 -4.64
C ASN A 152 13.79 26.90 -4.34
N LYS A 153 14.56 27.28 -3.30
CA LYS A 153 14.76 28.69 -2.97
C LYS A 153 15.48 29.50 -4.04
N ASP A 154 16.29 28.86 -4.88
CA ASP A 154 17.11 29.54 -5.88
C ASP A 154 16.33 29.90 -7.15
N ASN A 155 15.20 29.23 -7.42
CA ASN A 155 14.40 29.44 -8.63
C ASN A 155 12.91 29.73 -8.32
N LEU A 156 12.62 30.37 -7.20
CA LEU A 156 11.26 30.66 -6.74
C LEU A 156 10.47 31.53 -7.73
N ASP A 157 11.14 32.52 -8.36
CA ASP A 157 10.50 33.40 -9.35
C ASP A 157 10.03 32.66 -10.60
N GLU A 158 10.78 31.64 -11.04
CA GLU A 158 10.37 30.74 -12.12
C GLU A 158 9.19 29.89 -11.71
N GLY A 159 9.16 29.45 -10.44
CA GLY A 159 8.01 28.76 -9.84
C GLY A 159 6.74 29.60 -9.88
N TYR A 160 6.83 30.91 -9.57
CA TYR A 160 5.71 31.83 -9.69
C TYR A 160 5.22 31.97 -11.15
N LYS A 161 6.14 32.09 -12.09
CA LYS A 161 5.80 32.15 -13.52
C LYS A 161 5.12 30.87 -13.99
N PHE A 162 5.56 29.70 -13.52
CA PHE A 162 4.89 28.44 -13.84
C PHE A 162 3.46 28.40 -13.30
N LEU A 163 3.24 28.83 -12.04
CA LEU A 163 1.90 28.94 -11.46
C LEU A 163 0.99 29.86 -12.31
N GLU A 164 1.53 30.98 -12.82
CA GLU A 164 0.80 31.90 -13.70
C GLU A 164 0.45 31.29 -15.08
N SER A 165 1.21 30.27 -15.51
CA SER A 165 1.04 29.61 -16.80
C SER A 165 0.04 28.44 -16.78
N VAL A 166 -0.34 27.94 -15.62
CA VAL A 166 -1.31 26.85 -15.44
C VAL A 166 -2.63 27.36 -14.88
N ASN A 167 -3.69 26.58 -15.03
CA ASN A 167 -5.01 26.91 -14.54
C ASN A 167 -5.24 26.33 -13.15
N ALA A 168 -6.06 27.00 -12.33
CA ALA A 168 -6.56 26.43 -11.08
C ALA A 168 -7.38 25.15 -11.33
N PRO A 169 -7.38 24.20 -10.38
CA PRO A 169 -6.63 24.19 -9.11
C PRO A 169 -5.12 24.04 -9.29
N TYR A 170 -4.35 24.67 -8.42
CA TYR A 170 -2.88 24.58 -8.36
C TYR A 170 -2.45 23.45 -7.43
N VAL A 171 -1.58 22.58 -7.89
CA VAL A 171 -1.10 21.43 -7.10
C VAL A 171 0.34 21.66 -6.67
N LEU A 172 0.60 21.71 -5.36
CA LEU A 172 1.93 21.83 -4.78
C LEU A 172 2.25 20.57 -4.00
N LYS A 173 3.35 19.92 -4.32
CA LYS A 173 3.77 18.67 -3.65
C LYS A 173 5.16 18.83 -3.04
N ALA A 174 5.31 18.62 -1.73
CA ALA A 174 6.61 18.47 -1.11
C ALA A 174 7.32 17.24 -1.71
N ASP A 175 8.60 17.36 -2.02
CA ASP A 175 9.35 16.35 -2.77
C ASP A 175 9.51 15.03 -1.97
N GLY A 176 9.88 15.12 -0.69
CA GLY A 176 10.13 13.94 0.15
C GLY A 176 8.87 13.28 0.71
N LEU A 177 9.09 12.22 1.48
CA LEU A 177 8.03 11.53 2.22
C LEU A 177 7.41 12.47 3.26
N ALA A 178 6.11 12.69 3.17
CA ALA A 178 5.35 13.60 4.04
C ALA A 178 4.05 12.96 4.58
N ALA A 179 4.00 11.62 4.62
CA ALA A 179 2.87 10.84 5.14
C ALA A 179 1.49 11.30 4.60
N GLY A 180 1.40 11.58 3.29
CA GLY A 180 0.18 12.05 2.62
C GLY A 180 -0.19 13.52 2.89
N LYS A 181 0.55 14.23 3.73
CA LYS A 181 0.25 15.63 4.11
C LYS A 181 0.97 16.68 3.26
N GLY A 182 1.94 16.28 2.46
CA GLY A 182 2.79 17.16 1.65
C GLY A 182 2.15 17.66 0.35
N VAL A 183 0.86 17.44 0.11
CA VAL A 183 0.15 17.84 -1.10
C VAL A 183 -0.89 18.91 -0.77
N LEU A 184 -0.82 20.04 -1.45
CA LEU A 184 -1.80 21.13 -1.36
C LEU A 184 -2.45 21.32 -2.73
N ILE A 185 -3.78 21.44 -2.74
CA ILE A 185 -4.59 21.75 -3.93
C ILE A 185 -5.33 23.05 -3.62
N LEU A 186 -5.01 24.10 -4.38
CA LEU A 186 -5.42 25.48 -4.10
C LEU A 186 -6.10 26.10 -5.30
N ASN A 187 -7.16 26.86 -5.08
CA ASN A 187 -7.95 27.46 -6.16
C ASN A 187 -7.55 28.93 -6.47
N ASP A 188 -6.85 29.57 -5.55
CA ASP A 188 -6.41 30.94 -5.69
C ASP A 188 -4.91 31.04 -5.96
N LEU A 189 -4.52 31.82 -6.99
CA LEU A 189 -3.12 31.98 -7.39
C LEU A 189 -2.27 32.63 -6.31
N GLN A 190 -2.79 33.64 -5.60
CA GLN A 190 -2.03 34.35 -4.58
C GLN A 190 -1.81 33.47 -3.34
N GLU A 191 -2.84 32.69 -3.00
CA GLU A 191 -2.72 31.66 -1.97
C GLU A 191 -1.69 30.60 -2.36
N ALA A 192 -1.72 30.12 -3.62
CA ALA A 192 -0.74 29.14 -4.11
C ALA A 192 0.70 29.66 -4.03
N LYS A 193 0.96 30.91 -4.44
CA LYS A 193 2.28 31.56 -4.30
C LYS A 193 2.71 31.68 -2.84
N LYS A 194 1.81 32.08 -1.96
CA LYS A 194 2.07 32.21 -0.52
C LYS A 194 2.41 30.85 0.10
N GLU A 195 1.64 29.82 -0.20
CA GLU A 195 1.88 28.47 0.34
C GLU A 195 3.15 27.85 -0.23
N LEU A 196 3.48 28.08 -1.52
CA LEU A 196 4.76 27.67 -2.10
C LEU A 196 5.94 28.23 -1.30
N GLY A 197 5.93 29.54 -0.98
CA GLY A 197 6.95 30.16 -0.14
C GLY A 197 7.06 29.50 1.23
N LYS A 198 5.93 29.28 1.92
CA LYS A 198 5.90 28.60 3.23
C LYS A 198 6.42 27.16 3.17
N MET A 199 6.10 26.42 2.11
CA MET A 199 6.61 25.08 1.92
C MET A 199 8.13 25.10 1.84
N LEU A 200 8.71 25.96 1.01
CA LEU A 200 10.15 26.12 0.86
C LEU A 200 10.85 26.64 2.12
N ASP A 201 10.12 27.35 2.99
CA ASP A 201 10.60 27.77 4.31
C ASP A 201 10.50 26.67 5.38
N GLY A 202 10.16 25.44 4.99
CA GLY A 202 10.23 24.27 5.86
C GLY A 202 8.91 23.87 6.50
N LYS A 203 7.76 24.23 5.94
CA LYS A 203 6.43 23.79 6.43
C LYS A 203 6.33 22.27 6.64
N PHE A 204 7.03 21.47 5.81
CA PHE A 204 7.09 20.02 5.90
C PHE A 204 8.52 19.51 6.19
N GLY A 205 9.33 20.30 6.90
CA GLY A 205 10.71 19.97 7.23
C GLY A 205 11.59 19.83 5.99
N ALA A 206 12.55 18.91 6.02
CA ALA A 206 13.47 18.66 4.92
C ALA A 206 12.75 18.18 3.62
N ALA A 207 11.58 17.56 3.74
CA ALA A 207 10.80 17.09 2.60
C ALA A 207 10.35 18.22 1.65
N SER A 208 10.29 19.47 2.13
CA SER A 208 9.90 20.64 1.33
C SER A 208 11.05 21.54 0.90
N ALA A 209 12.30 21.07 0.97
CA ALA A 209 13.45 21.78 0.38
C ALA A 209 13.30 21.97 -1.14
N THR A 210 12.60 21.03 -1.77
CA THR A 210 12.11 21.11 -3.15
C THR A 210 10.60 20.92 -3.15
N VAL A 211 9.88 21.67 -3.97
CA VAL A 211 8.44 21.55 -4.20
C VAL A 211 8.20 21.28 -5.69
N VAL A 212 7.40 20.28 -5.99
CA VAL A 212 6.94 20.00 -7.35
C VAL A 212 5.58 20.68 -7.52
N ILE A 213 5.51 21.65 -8.43
CA ILE A 213 4.25 22.25 -8.87
C ILE A 213 3.74 21.42 -10.04
N GLU A 214 2.47 21.03 -10.02
CA GLU A 214 1.85 20.26 -11.10
C GLU A 214 0.57 20.95 -11.61
N GLU A 215 0.27 20.74 -12.89
CA GLU A 215 -1.09 21.00 -13.39
C GLU A 215 -2.07 20.03 -12.73
N PHE A 216 -3.29 20.45 -12.54
CA PHE A 216 -4.34 19.60 -11.98
C PHE A 216 -4.86 18.63 -13.05
N LEU A 217 -4.68 17.34 -12.83
CA LEU A 217 -5.28 16.30 -13.66
C LEU A 217 -6.77 16.16 -13.34
N LYS A 218 -7.61 16.08 -14.38
CA LYS A 218 -9.05 15.85 -14.25
C LYS A 218 -9.37 14.41 -14.56
N GLY A 219 -10.34 13.84 -13.85
CA GLY A 219 -10.75 12.47 -14.09
C GLY A 219 -11.12 11.75 -12.81
N ILE A 220 -10.98 10.44 -12.85
CA ILE A 220 -11.26 9.55 -11.72
C ILE A 220 -9.98 8.82 -11.35
N GLU A 221 -9.61 8.86 -10.07
CA GLU A 221 -8.42 8.17 -9.57
C GLU A 221 -8.64 6.67 -9.53
N VAL A 222 -7.56 5.92 -9.82
CA VAL A 222 -7.50 4.47 -9.70
C VAL A 222 -6.09 4.03 -9.36
N SER A 223 -5.99 2.96 -8.58
CA SER A 223 -4.75 2.31 -8.18
C SER A 223 -4.54 1.04 -8.98
N VAL A 224 -3.44 0.96 -9.72
CA VAL A 224 -3.02 -0.25 -10.44
C VAL A 224 -1.74 -0.77 -9.82
N PHE A 225 -1.69 -2.06 -9.53
CA PHE A 225 -0.57 -2.70 -8.86
C PHE A 225 0.15 -3.65 -9.81
N VAL A 226 1.46 -3.49 -9.86
CA VAL A 226 2.37 -4.34 -10.64
C VAL A 226 3.28 -5.06 -9.67
N LEU A 227 3.40 -6.37 -9.79
CA LEU A 227 4.49 -7.12 -9.19
C LEU A 227 5.48 -7.45 -10.30
N THR A 228 6.76 -7.08 -10.11
CA THR A 228 7.80 -7.31 -11.12
C THR A 228 9.06 -7.91 -10.51
N ASP A 229 9.73 -8.75 -11.30
CA ASP A 229 11.05 -9.31 -11.01
C ASP A 229 12.20 -8.55 -11.71
N GLY A 230 11.85 -7.40 -12.32
CA GLY A 230 12.77 -6.56 -13.09
C GLY A 230 12.80 -6.88 -14.60
N GLU A 231 12.37 -8.07 -15.00
CA GLU A 231 12.27 -8.50 -16.43
C GLU A 231 10.81 -8.77 -16.80
N HIS A 232 10.12 -9.51 -15.95
CA HIS A 232 8.72 -9.89 -16.12
C HIS A 232 7.83 -9.17 -15.09
N TYR A 233 6.54 -9.20 -15.33
CA TYR A 233 5.58 -8.61 -14.40
C TYR A 233 4.21 -9.28 -14.49
N VAL A 234 3.43 -9.12 -13.41
CA VAL A 234 2.01 -9.44 -13.38
C VAL A 234 1.23 -8.22 -12.88
N LEU A 235 0.06 -7.98 -13.47
CA LEU A 235 -0.88 -6.96 -12.97
C LEU A 235 -1.76 -7.60 -11.89
N LEU A 236 -1.61 -7.15 -10.64
CA LEU A 236 -2.49 -7.54 -9.55
C LEU A 236 -3.89 -6.91 -9.73
N PRO A 237 -4.92 -7.30 -8.95
CA PRO A 237 -6.21 -6.64 -9.01
C PRO A 237 -6.06 -5.14 -8.75
N GLU A 238 -6.67 -4.33 -9.61
CA GLU A 238 -6.76 -2.88 -9.44
C GLU A 238 -7.77 -2.53 -8.36
N ALA A 239 -7.68 -1.31 -7.80
CA ALA A 239 -8.62 -0.80 -6.81
C ALA A 239 -8.84 0.71 -6.95
N LYS A 240 -9.94 1.21 -6.42
CA LYS A 240 -10.16 2.63 -6.18
C LYS A 240 -10.22 2.88 -4.68
N ASP A 241 -9.43 3.82 -4.19
CA ASP A 241 -9.48 4.29 -2.81
C ASP A 241 -10.37 5.55 -2.65
N TYR A 242 -10.63 5.92 -1.40
CA TYR A 242 -11.44 7.08 -1.00
C TYR A 242 -10.66 7.90 0.03
N LYS A 243 -10.06 9.00 -0.42
CA LYS A 243 -9.06 9.75 0.37
C LYS A 243 -9.65 10.73 1.38
N ARG A 244 -10.86 11.24 1.14
CA ARG A 244 -11.48 12.23 2.04
C ARG A 244 -12.15 11.58 3.23
N ILE A 245 -12.12 12.28 4.38
CA ILE A 245 -12.70 11.78 5.64
C ILE A 245 -14.22 11.68 5.62
N GLY A 246 -14.90 12.54 4.89
CA GLY A 246 -16.36 12.65 4.89
C GLY A 246 -17.00 12.15 3.61
N ASP A 247 -18.27 11.79 3.71
CA ASP A 247 -19.11 11.38 2.58
C ASP A 247 -19.13 12.46 1.50
N GLY A 248 -19.25 12.06 0.22
CA GLY A 248 -19.23 12.95 -0.93
C GLY A 248 -17.86 13.60 -1.17
N ASP A 249 -16.78 12.95 -0.76
CA ASP A 249 -15.40 13.44 -0.86
C ASP A 249 -15.21 14.82 -0.22
N THR A 250 -15.75 14.98 0.99
CA THR A 250 -15.66 16.21 1.79
C THR A 250 -14.64 16.10 2.92
N GLY A 251 -14.24 17.25 3.43
CA GLY A 251 -13.31 17.33 4.58
C GLY A 251 -11.85 17.11 4.19
N LEU A 252 -11.04 16.74 5.18
CA LEU A 252 -9.59 16.60 5.04
C LEU A 252 -9.19 15.31 4.29
N ASN A 253 -8.03 15.35 3.65
CA ASN A 253 -7.37 14.16 3.13
C ASN A 253 -6.93 13.24 4.27
N THR A 254 -7.02 11.95 4.04
CA THR A 254 -6.63 10.87 4.96
C THR A 254 -5.65 9.93 4.26
N GLY A 255 -5.25 8.86 4.94
CA GLY A 255 -4.53 7.74 4.33
C GLY A 255 -5.43 6.83 3.47
N GLY A 256 -6.74 7.06 3.44
CA GLY A 256 -7.76 6.25 2.75
C GLY A 256 -8.83 5.75 3.72
N MET A 257 -10.10 5.93 3.31
CA MET A 257 -11.30 5.59 4.10
C MET A 257 -12.00 4.31 3.62
N GLY A 258 -11.48 3.71 2.56
CA GLY A 258 -12.01 2.50 1.97
C GLY A 258 -11.45 2.23 0.59
N ALA A 259 -11.77 1.06 0.05
CA ALA A 259 -11.35 0.66 -1.29
C ALA A 259 -12.40 -0.25 -1.95
N VAL A 260 -12.44 -0.25 -3.27
CA VAL A 260 -13.28 -1.12 -4.09
C VAL A 260 -12.42 -1.76 -5.17
N SER A 261 -12.56 -3.06 -5.37
CA SER A 261 -11.89 -3.85 -6.41
C SER A 261 -12.83 -4.95 -6.91
N PRO A 262 -13.04 -5.17 -8.23
CA PRO A 262 -12.49 -4.42 -9.35
C PRO A 262 -13.15 -3.06 -9.52
N VAL A 263 -12.55 -2.24 -10.40
CA VAL A 263 -13.06 -0.89 -10.73
C VAL A 263 -13.77 -0.95 -12.09
N PRO A 264 -15.06 -0.58 -12.20
CA PRO A 264 -15.86 -0.79 -13.42
C PRO A 264 -15.30 -0.15 -14.69
N PHE A 265 -14.65 1.02 -14.56
CA PHE A 265 -14.05 1.70 -15.71
C PHE A 265 -12.64 1.17 -16.08
N CYS A 266 -12.07 0.27 -15.31
CA CYS A 266 -10.82 -0.43 -15.64
C CYS A 266 -11.10 -1.56 -16.65
N THR A 267 -11.61 -1.21 -17.81
CA THR A 267 -11.86 -2.13 -18.90
C THR A 267 -10.55 -2.73 -19.44
N PRO A 268 -10.60 -3.85 -20.16
CA PRO A 268 -9.40 -4.41 -20.82
C PRO A 268 -8.66 -3.39 -21.68
N ASP A 269 -9.38 -2.50 -22.41
CA ASP A 269 -8.78 -1.43 -23.21
C ASP A 269 -8.04 -0.39 -22.36
N PHE A 270 -8.62 -0.02 -21.21
CA PHE A 270 -7.94 0.90 -20.27
C PHE A 270 -6.69 0.27 -19.68
N LEU A 271 -6.76 -0.98 -19.23
CA LEU A 271 -5.63 -1.70 -18.66
C LEU A 271 -4.52 -1.95 -19.71
N ASP A 272 -4.87 -2.23 -20.97
CA ASP A 272 -3.89 -2.30 -22.06
C ASP A 272 -3.15 -0.96 -22.24
N LYS A 273 -3.88 0.17 -22.21
CA LYS A 273 -3.22 1.51 -22.25
C LYS A 273 -2.30 1.73 -21.05
N VAL A 274 -2.70 1.32 -19.86
CA VAL A 274 -1.83 1.38 -18.66
C VAL A 274 -0.58 0.56 -18.89
N GLU A 275 -0.72 -0.65 -19.39
CA GLU A 275 0.40 -1.55 -19.65
C GLU A 275 1.36 -0.97 -20.72
N GLN A 276 0.83 -0.55 -21.87
CA GLN A 276 1.67 -0.08 -22.99
C GLN A 276 2.32 1.27 -22.73
N ARG A 277 1.60 2.19 -22.08
CA ARG A 277 2.03 3.59 -21.93
C ARG A 277 2.72 3.89 -20.60
N ILE A 278 2.51 3.04 -19.58
CA ILE A 278 3.03 3.29 -18.23
C ILE A 278 3.90 2.12 -17.75
N VAL A 279 3.37 0.89 -17.67
CA VAL A 279 4.10 -0.24 -17.09
C VAL A 279 5.35 -0.56 -17.89
N LYS A 280 5.22 -0.83 -19.19
CA LYS A 280 6.38 -1.18 -20.04
C LYS A 280 7.44 -0.09 -20.12
N PRO A 281 7.11 1.21 -20.32
CA PRO A 281 8.10 2.28 -20.24
C PRO A 281 8.76 2.39 -18.87
N THR A 282 8.03 2.20 -17.77
CA THR A 282 8.57 2.22 -16.41
C THR A 282 9.60 1.09 -16.22
N LEU A 283 9.25 -0.15 -16.57
CA LEU A 283 10.18 -1.28 -16.45
C LEU A 283 11.41 -1.14 -17.36
N LYS A 284 11.19 -0.66 -18.60
CA LYS A 284 12.29 -0.32 -19.50
C LYS A 284 13.21 0.73 -18.91
N GLY A 285 12.66 1.76 -18.27
CA GLY A 285 13.41 2.80 -17.60
C GLY A 285 14.22 2.28 -16.43
N LEU A 286 13.62 1.48 -15.54
CA LEU A 286 14.33 0.87 -14.42
C LEU A 286 15.51 0.01 -14.90
N LYS A 287 15.29 -0.82 -15.92
CA LYS A 287 16.34 -1.63 -16.53
C LYS A 287 17.46 -0.77 -17.16
N ALA A 288 17.11 0.31 -17.86
CA ALA A 288 18.07 1.23 -18.48
C ALA A 288 18.92 2.00 -17.47
N GLU A 289 18.35 2.28 -16.28
CA GLU A 289 19.08 2.88 -15.15
C GLU A 289 19.93 1.86 -14.38
N GLY A 290 19.86 0.56 -14.72
CA GLY A 290 20.54 -0.51 -13.99
C GLY A 290 19.99 -0.70 -12.58
N ILE A 291 18.67 -0.50 -12.37
CA ILE A 291 17.97 -0.71 -11.12
C ILE A 291 17.41 -2.12 -11.12
N ASP A 292 17.88 -2.97 -10.21
CA ASP A 292 17.33 -4.31 -9.96
C ASP A 292 16.09 -4.18 -9.07
N TYR A 293 14.94 -4.08 -9.72
CA TYR A 293 13.66 -3.88 -9.05
C TYR A 293 12.89 -5.20 -8.94
N ARG A 294 12.75 -5.73 -7.71
CA ARG A 294 12.00 -6.97 -7.44
C ARG A 294 10.96 -6.70 -6.36
N GLY A 295 9.72 -6.47 -6.77
CA GLY A 295 8.68 -6.12 -5.82
C GLY A 295 7.50 -5.41 -6.45
N PHE A 296 6.74 -4.71 -5.62
CA PHE A 296 5.52 -4.02 -6.03
C PHE A 296 5.81 -2.63 -6.57
N ILE A 297 5.09 -2.25 -7.63
CA ILE A 297 4.94 -0.88 -8.08
C ILE A 297 3.46 -0.55 -8.01
N PHE A 298 3.10 0.37 -7.14
CA PHE A 298 1.77 0.94 -7.10
C PHE A 298 1.74 2.19 -7.99
N LEU A 299 0.90 2.17 -8.98
CA LEU A 299 0.63 3.25 -9.90
C LEU A 299 -0.64 3.97 -9.44
N GLY A 300 -0.50 5.15 -8.83
CA GLY A 300 -1.60 6.08 -8.62
C GLY A 300 -1.92 6.77 -9.95
N LEU A 301 -3.08 6.48 -10.54
CA LEU A 301 -3.43 6.92 -11.87
C LEU A 301 -4.66 7.84 -11.85
N MET A 302 -4.66 8.81 -12.74
CA MET A 302 -5.86 9.55 -13.14
C MET A 302 -6.36 8.99 -14.47
N ASN A 303 -7.61 8.54 -14.51
CA ASN A 303 -8.31 8.20 -15.74
C ASN A 303 -8.98 9.47 -16.30
N ASP A 304 -8.35 10.10 -17.28
CA ASP A 304 -8.92 11.21 -18.01
C ASP A 304 -9.55 10.70 -19.33
N ASN A 305 -10.86 10.50 -19.30
CA ASN A 305 -11.64 10.06 -20.48
C ASN A 305 -11.06 8.80 -21.16
N GLY A 306 -10.69 7.80 -20.38
CA GLY A 306 -10.11 6.54 -20.87
C GLY A 306 -8.61 6.59 -21.18
N ASN A 307 -7.92 7.69 -20.80
CA ASN A 307 -6.46 7.81 -20.90
C ASN A 307 -5.83 7.86 -19.52
N PRO A 308 -4.92 6.93 -19.21
CA PRO A 308 -4.23 6.92 -17.91
C PRO A 308 -3.09 7.93 -17.87
N TYR A 309 -2.99 8.66 -16.76
CA TYR A 309 -1.87 9.54 -16.40
C TYR A 309 -1.40 9.19 -15.00
N VAL A 310 -0.08 9.11 -14.79
CA VAL A 310 0.50 8.83 -13.47
C VAL A 310 0.41 10.08 -12.59
N ILE A 311 -0.26 9.94 -11.45
CA ILE A 311 -0.26 10.93 -10.37
C ILE A 311 1.00 10.79 -9.52
N GLU A 312 1.31 9.52 -9.15
CA GLU A 312 2.48 9.16 -8.34
C GLU A 312 2.80 7.67 -8.48
N TYR A 313 4.07 7.33 -8.18
CA TYR A 313 4.49 5.97 -7.90
C TYR A 313 4.56 5.74 -6.39
N ASN A 314 4.22 4.52 -5.98
CA ASN A 314 4.61 4.01 -4.67
C ASN A 314 5.31 2.67 -4.87
N VAL A 315 6.38 2.42 -4.11
CA VAL A 315 7.27 1.26 -4.29
C VAL A 315 6.88 0.07 -3.40
N ARG A 316 5.64 0.03 -3.00
CA ARG A 316 4.98 -0.95 -2.13
C ARG A 316 3.49 -0.99 -2.45
N MET A 317 2.76 -1.86 -1.79
CA MET A 317 1.29 -1.92 -1.91
C MET A 317 0.62 -0.71 -1.22
N GLY A 318 -0.63 -0.41 -1.63
CA GLY A 318 -1.45 0.66 -1.03
C GLY A 318 -2.07 0.27 0.32
N ASP A 319 -2.67 1.22 0.99
CA ASP A 319 -3.42 1.06 2.23
C ASP A 319 -4.55 2.11 2.26
N PRO A 320 -5.86 1.73 2.09
CA PRO A 320 -6.41 0.40 2.32
C PRO A 320 -6.67 -0.47 1.08
N GLU A 321 -6.04 -0.21 -0.05
CA GLU A 321 -6.27 -1.00 -1.26
C GLU A 321 -5.85 -2.46 -1.10
N THR A 322 -4.76 -2.71 -0.36
CA THR A 322 -4.23 -4.07 -0.13
C THR A 322 -5.25 -4.97 0.56
N GLU A 323 -6.06 -4.41 1.44
CA GLU A 323 -7.12 -5.11 2.15
C GLU A 323 -8.23 -5.63 1.21
N ALA A 324 -8.46 -4.95 0.09
CA ALA A 324 -9.35 -5.44 -0.97
C ALA A 324 -8.61 -6.38 -1.94
N VAL A 325 -7.43 -5.97 -2.39
CA VAL A 325 -6.64 -6.65 -3.43
C VAL A 325 -6.22 -8.06 -3.00
N MET A 326 -5.68 -8.22 -1.77
CA MET A 326 -5.20 -9.52 -1.28
C MET A 326 -6.32 -10.57 -1.19
N THR A 327 -7.55 -10.14 -0.94
CA THR A 327 -8.70 -11.03 -0.87
C THR A 327 -9.18 -11.50 -2.25
N ARG A 328 -8.71 -10.87 -3.34
CA ARG A 328 -9.02 -11.22 -4.73
C ARG A 328 -7.89 -11.96 -5.44
N ILE A 329 -6.76 -12.18 -4.81
CA ILE A 329 -5.67 -13.00 -5.35
C ILE A 329 -5.98 -14.47 -5.09
N GLU A 330 -5.98 -15.29 -6.13
CA GLU A 330 -6.12 -16.73 -6.05
C GLU A 330 -4.76 -17.42 -6.24
N GLY A 331 -4.59 -18.60 -5.62
CA GLY A 331 -3.34 -19.36 -5.64
C GLY A 331 -2.41 -19.04 -4.45
N ASP A 332 -1.23 -19.69 -4.47
CA ASP A 332 -0.21 -19.53 -3.44
C ASP A 332 0.54 -18.22 -3.62
N PHE A 333 0.36 -17.31 -2.67
CA PHE A 333 0.96 -15.98 -2.74
C PHE A 333 2.45 -15.98 -2.39
N ALA A 334 2.89 -16.91 -1.54
CA ALA A 334 4.31 -17.05 -1.24
C ALA A 334 5.07 -17.56 -2.46
N ASP A 335 4.50 -18.51 -3.24
CA ASP A 335 5.10 -18.97 -4.51
C ASP A 335 5.25 -17.82 -5.52
N LEU A 336 4.24 -16.95 -5.60
CA LEU A 336 4.28 -15.78 -6.47
C LEU A 336 5.41 -14.82 -6.07
N LEU A 337 5.58 -14.55 -4.76
CA LEU A 337 6.65 -13.70 -4.26
C LEU A 337 8.02 -14.36 -4.37
N ASP A 338 8.12 -15.66 -4.15
CA ASP A 338 9.35 -16.42 -4.38
C ASP A 338 9.81 -16.35 -5.84
N ALA A 339 8.87 -16.51 -6.77
CA ALA A 339 9.16 -16.37 -8.20
C ALA A 339 9.60 -14.95 -8.56
N CYS A 340 8.99 -13.92 -7.95
CA CYS A 340 9.41 -12.54 -8.08
C CYS A 340 10.86 -12.33 -7.62
N ALA A 341 11.20 -12.83 -6.43
CA ALA A 341 12.55 -12.70 -5.89
C ALA A 341 13.60 -13.46 -6.73
N ASP A 342 13.22 -14.58 -7.33
CA ASP A 342 14.10 -15.43 -8.14
C ASP A 342 14.19 -15.00 -9.63
N GLY A 343 13.40 -14.01 -10.07
CA GLY A 343 13.39 -13.61 -11.49
C GLY A 343 12.63 -14.59 -12.40
N ARG A 344 11.60 -15.27 -11.88
CA ARG A 344 10.86 -16.34 -12.55
C ARG A 344 9.34 -16.09 -12.60
N LEU A 345 8.90 -14.82 -12.59
CA LEU A 345 7.46 -14.50 -12.63
C LEU A 345 6.74 -15.04 -13.87
N ASN A 346 7.45 -15.24 -14.97
CA ASN A 346 6.90 -15.84 -16.19
C ASN A 346 6.61 -17.35 -16.08
N GLU A 347 7.05 -18.01 -15.01
CA GLU A 347 6.87 -19.45 -14.79
C GLU A 347 5.68 -19.76 -13.85
N VAL A 348 5.13 -18.73 -13.19
CA VAL A 348 4.09 -18.90 -12.17
C VAL A 348 2.72 -18.49 -12.71
N HIS A 349 1.72 -19.32 -12.48
CA HIS A 349 0.33 -18.96 -12.75
C HIS A 349 -0.27 -18.19 -11.57
N TYR A 350 -0.87 -17.07 -11.90
CA TYR A 350 -1.57 -16.21 -10.99
C TYR A 350 -2.99 -15.97 -11.52
N ALA A 351 -3.98 -16.04 -10.65
CA ALA A 351 -5.38 -15.78 -11.00
C ALA A 351 -5.99 -14.71 -10.10
N LYS A 352 -7.01 -14.02 -10.64
CA LYS A 352 -7.82 -13.03 -9.93
C LYS A 352 -9.21 -13.60 -9.71
N SER A 353 -9.74 -13.45 -8.50
CA SER A 353 -11.14 -13.74 -8.23
C SER A 353 -12.05 -12.82 -9.05
N ASN A 354 -13.13 -13.37 -9.57
CA ASN A 354 -14.17 -12.61 -10.26
C ASN A 354 -15.10 -11.84 -9.30
N LYS A 355 -15.02 -12.15 -8.00
CA LYS A 355 -15.82 -11.44 -6.99
C LYS A 355 -15.35 -10.02 -6.79
N THR A 356 -16.30 -9.16 -6.44
CA THR A 356 -16.03 -7.78 -6.00
C THR A 356 -15.67 -7.78 -4.52
N ALA A 357 -14.65 -7.01 -4.16
CA ALA A 357 -14.29 -6.71 -2.78
C ALA A 357 -14.57 -5.25 -2.46
N VAL A 358 -15.20 -4.98 -1.33
CA VAL A 358 -15.39 -3.63 -0.77
C VAL A 358 -14.80 -3.59 0.63
N THR A 359 -13.92 -2.64 0.85
CA THR A 359 -13.26 -2.38 2.13
C THR A 359 -13.77 -1.07 2.72
N VAL A 360 -14.24 -1.10 3.95
CA VAL A 360 -14.65 0.07 4.73
C VAL A 360 -13.68 0.26 5.90
N MET A 361 -13.03 1.43 5.97
CA MET A 361 -12.07 1.75 7.02
C MET A 361 -12.77 2.46 8.19
N LEU A 362 -12.72 1.87 9.37
CA LEU A 362 -13.17 2.47 10.61
C LEU A 362 -12.00 3.22 11.25
N VAL A 363 -12.26 4.46 11.68
CA VAL A 363 -11.23 5.38 12.18
C VAL A 363 -11.59 5.93 13.56
N SER A 364 -10.58 6.36 14.30
CA SER A 364 -10.75 7.06 15.59
C SER A 364 -11.40 8.42 15.41
N GLY A 365 -12.24 8.83 16.31
CA GLY A 365 -12.85 10.15 16.32
C GLY A 365 -11.81 11.26 16.40
N GLY A 366 -11.92 12.22 15.49
CA GLY A 366 -10.94 13.30 15.30
C GLY A 366 -9.91 13.04 14.20
N TYR A 367 -9.71 11.81 13.74
CA TYR A 367 -8.83 11.50 12.62
C TYR A 367 -9.29 12.26 11.34
N PRO A 368 -8.40 12.82 10.49
CA PRO A 368 -6.94 12.69 10.45
C PRO A 368 -6.17 13.70 11.34
N GLU A 369 -6.84 14.48 12.16
CA GLU A 369 -6.24 15.41 13.12
C GLU A 369 -5.94 14.69 14.45
N ALA A 370 -6.12 15.37 15.59
CA ALA A 370 -5.87 14.76 16.90
C ALA A 370 -6.98 13.76 17.27
N TYR A 371 -6.60 12.56 17.71
CA TYR A 371 -7.50 11.52 18.14
C TYR A 371 -7.00 10.83 19.41
N LYS A 372 -7.94 10.26 20.18
CA LYS A 372 -7.65 9.45 21.36
C LYS A 372 -7.25 8.03 20.97
N LYS A 373 -6.42 7.40 21.79
CA LYS A 373 -6.01 5.99 21.70
C LYS A 373 -6.46 5.25 22.98
N GLY A 374 -6.40 3.90 22.94
CA GLY A 374 -6.72 3.07 24.08
C GLY A 374 -8.23 2.82 24.27
N MET A 375 -9.05 3.12 23.26
CA MET A 375 -10.49 2.83 23.31
C MET A 375 -10.72 1.34 23.11
N VAL A 376 -11.37 0.69 24.08
CA VAL A 376 -11.70 -0.74 24.01
C VAL A 376 -12.64 -1.00 22.84
N MET A 377 -12.33 -2.01 22.05
CA MET A 377 -13.14 -2.46 20.91
C MET A 377 -14.03 -3.63 21.31
N SER A 378 -15.24 -3.67 20.77
CA SER A 378 -16.18 -4.78 20.93
C SER A 378 -16.85 -5.14 19.61
N GLY A 379 -17.48 -6.32 19.55
CA GLY A 379 -18.20 -6.79 18.37
C GLY A 379 -17.34 -7.48 17.33
N LEU A 380 -16.01 -7.61 17.54
CA LEU A 380 -15.10 -8.31 16.63
C LEU A 380 -15.44 -9.80 16.48
N ASP A 381 -15.94 -10.42 17.55
CA ASP A 381 -16.37 -11.81 17.62
C ASP A 381 -17.72 -12.08 16.94
N LEU A 382 -18.46 -11.02 16.60
CA LEU A 382 -19.78 -11.10 15.95
C LEU A 382 -19.70 -11.04 14.42
N LEU A 383 -18.51 -10.81 13.86
CA LEU A 383 -18.33 -10.62 12.43
C LEU A 383 -18.52 -11.94 11.66
N LYS A 384 -19.18 -11.85 10.50
CA LYS A 384 -19.44 -12.98 9.60
C LYS A 384 -19.29 -12.56 8.15
N ASP A 385 -18.75 -13.48 7.34
CA ASP A 385 -18.61 -13.30 5.88
C ASP A 385 -17.74 -12.10 5.46
N VAL A 386 -16.83 -11.68 6.35
CA VAL A 386 -15.87 -10.60 6.11
C VAL A 386 -14.49 -10.97 6.63
N VAL A 387 -13.49 -10.27 6.13
CA VAL A 387 -12.15 -10.22 6.74
C VAL A 387 -11.98 -8.86 7.39
N ALA A 388 -11.65 -8.86 8.68
CA ALA A 388 -11.39 -7.63 9.43
C ALA A 388 -9.86 -7.44 9.56
N PHE A 389 -9.30 -6.54 8.77
CA PHE A 389 -7.88 -6.23 8.80
C PHE A 389 -7.61 -5.12 9.81
N HIS A 390 -6.92 -5.47 10.88
CA HIS A 390 -6.52 -4.52 11.90
C HIS A 390 -5.38 -3.62 11.39
N ALA A 391 -5.51 -2.33 11.66
CA ALA A 391 -4.49 -1.32 11.40
C ALA A 391 -3.97 -0.76 12.73
N GLY A 392 -4.54 0.32 13.22
CA GLY A 392 -4.16 0.92 14.49
C GLY A 392 -4.82 0.25 15.68
N THR A 393 -4.45 -0.97 16.00
CA THR A 393 -4.93 -1.73 17.17
C THR A 393 -3.77 -2.36 17.95
N THR A 394 -3.98 -2.56 19.23
CA THR A 394 -3.06 -3.27 20.13
C THR A 394 -3.85 -3.96 21.23
N PHE A 395 -3.17 -4.72 22.09
CA PHE A 395 -3.76 -5.25 23.31
C PHE A 395 -3.45 -4.33 24.52
N ASP A 396 -4.41 -4.16 25.41
CA ASP A 396 -4.18 -3.55 26.72
C ASP A 396 -3.66 -4.57 27.74
N ALA A 397 -3.50 -4.15 29.00
CA ALA A 397 -3.02 -5.01 30.07
C ALA A 397 -3.99 -6.17 30.41
N ASP A 398 -5.27 -6.02 30.09
CA ASP A 398 -6.31 -7.01 30.31
C ASP A 398 -6.58 -7.89 29.08
N ASN A 399 -5.72 -7.80 28.05
CA ASN A 399 -5.85 -8.46 26.74
C ASN A 399 -7.10 -8.04 25.92
N ASN A 400 -7.68 -6.90 26.19
CA ASN A 400 -8.69 -6.35 25.29
C ASN A 400 -8.02 -5.75 24.07
N VAL A 401 -8.67 -5.87 22.91
CA VAL A 401 -8.26 -5.13 21.72
C VAL A 401 -8.65 -3.66 21.91
N VAL A 402 -7.67 -2.76 21.76
CA VAL A 402 -7.86 -1.32 21.91
C VAL A 402 -7.31 -0.56 20.70
N THR A 403 -7.83 0.66 20.46
CA THR A 403 -7.33 1.53 19.41
C THR A 403 -5.93 2.05 19.75
N SER A 404 -5.03 2.06 18.76
CA SER A 404 -3.67 2.59 18.88
C SER A 404 -3.30 3.57 17.76
N GLY A 405 -4.19 3.77 16.78
CA GLY A 405 -3.96 4.62 15.60
C GLY A 405 -5.20 5.38 15.16
N GLY A 406 -5.04 6.21 14.14
CA GLY A 406 -6.13 6.96 13.52
C GLY A 406 -7.03 6.06 12.67
N ARG A 407 -6.46 5.34 11.69
CA ARG A 407 -7.16 4.23 11.02
C ARG A 407 -7.02 3.00 11.91
N VAL A 408 -8.15 2.40 12.27
CA VAL A 408 -8.21 1.38 13.32
C VAL A 408 -8.36 -0.01 12.75
N ILE A 409 -9.40 -0.22 11.92
CA ILE A 409 -9.71 -1.53 11.36
C ILE A 409 -10.43 -1.38 10.01
N ALA A 410 -10.07 -2.21 9.04
CA ALA A 410 -10.69 -2.27 7.72
C ALA A 410 -11.57 -3.53 7.64
N VAL A 411 -12.83 -3.36 7.30
CA VAL A 411 -13.79 -4.47 7.10
C VAL A 411 -13.93 -4.71 5.60
N THR A 412 -13.48 -5.86 5.13
CA THR A 412 -13.51 -6.25 3.71
C THR A 412 -14.50 -7.37 3.49
N ALA A 413 -15.46 -7.15 2.61
CA ALA A 413 -16.46 -8.12 2.19
C ALA A 413 -16.39 -8.41 0.70
N HIS A 414 -16.89 -9.57 0.30
CA HIS A 414 -17.06 -9.98 -1.10
C HIS A 414 -18.52 -10.04 -1.51
N GLY A 415 -18.76 -9.88 -2.81
CA GLY A 415 -20.07 -10.08 -3.43
C GLY A 415 -19.92 -10.28 -4.94
N GLU A 416 -21.00 -10.65 -5.60
CA GLU A 416 -21.06 -10.74 -7.07
C GLU A 416 -21.13 -9.33 -7.71
N SER A 417 -21.45 -8.32 -6.91
CA SER A 417 -21.52 -6.91 -7.32
C SER A 417 -20.98 -6.00 -6.21
N ILE A 418 -20.73 -4.72 -6.56
CA ILE A 418 -20.37 -3.69 -5.58
C ILE A 418 -21.48 -3.53 -4.54
N GLU A 419 -22.75 -3.56 -4.97
CA GLU A 419 -23.91 -3.42 -4.08
C GLU A 419 -23.93 -4.52 -3.01
N GLU A 420 -23.76 -5.77 -3.41
CA GLU A 420 -23.75 -6.91 -2.51
C GLU A 420 -22.56 -6.85 -1.54
N ALA A 421 -21.33 -6.70 -2.05
CA ALA A 421 -20.13 -6.62 -1.23
C ALA A 421 -20.22 -5.45 -0.22
N ARG A 422 -20.68 -4.29 -0.68
CA ARG A 422 -20.90 -3.11 0.14
C ARG A 422 -21.95 -3.37 1.23
N GLY A 423 -23.09 -3.99 0.87
CA GLY A 423 -24.14 -4.32 1.83
C GLY A 423 -23.64 -5.22 2.96
N VAL A 424 -22.80 -6.20 2.65
CA VAL A 424 -22.17 -7.06 3.65
C VAL A 424 -21.16 -6.28 4.49
N ALA A 425 -20.25 -5.52 3.84
CA ALA A 425 -19.20 -4.76 4.55
C ALA A 425 -19.79 -3.80 5.60
N TYR A 426 -20.81 -3.02 5.23
CA TYR A 426 -21.46 -2.08 6.16
C TYR A 426 -22.23 -2.76 7.28
N ARG A 427 -23.02 -3.80 6.97
CA ARG A 427 -23.72 -4.59 7.99
C ARG A 427 -22.77 -5.13 9.06
N GLU A 428 -21.61 -5.59 8.66
CA GLU A 428 -20.61 -6.13 9.57
C GLU A 428 -19.81 -5.01 10.28
N ALA A 429 -19.45 -3.93 9.58
CA ALA A 429 -18.79 -2.76 10.17
C ALA A 429 -19.62 -2.14 11.31
N GLU A 430 -20.95 -2.10 11.16
CA GLU A 430 -21.87 -1.61 12.19
C GLU A 430 -21.84 -2.39 13.50
N LYS A 431 -21.32 -3.60 13.53
CA LYS A 431 -21.18 -4.39 14.76
C LYS A 431 -20.00 -3.95 15.61
N ILE A 432 -18.97 -3.39 14.98
CA ILE A 432 -17.75 -2.96 15.67
C ILE A 432 -18.03 -1.65 16.40
N ARG A 433 -17.68 -1.62 17.69
CA ARG A 433 -17.88 -0.47 18.57
C ARG A 433 -16.60 -0.12 19.30
N PHE A 434 -16.27 1.16 19.32
CA PHE A 434 -15.33 1.81 20.22
C PHE A 434 -15.68 3.30 20.33
N GLU A 435 -15.26 3.98 21.41
CA GLU A 435 -15.57 5.39 21.59
C GLU A 435 -15.06 6.24 20.43
N GLY A 436 -15.97 7.01 19.82
CA GLY A 436 -15.64 7.92 18.71
C GLY A 436 -15.42 7.23 17.36
N VAL A 437 -15.87 5.97 17.18
CA VAL A 437 -15.78 5.30 15.87
C VAL A 437 -16.45 6.13 14.78
N ASN A 438 -15.74 6.28 13.65
CA ASN A 438 -16.23 6.97 12.46
C ASN A 438 -15.82 6.21 11.19
N TYR A 439 -16.62 6.27 10.15
CA TYR A 439 -16.33 5.72 8.82
C TYR A 439 -17.23 6.38 7.78
N ARG A 440 -16.85 6.32 6.51
CA ARG A 440 -17.67 6.81 5.40
C ARG A 440 -18.80 5.83 5.09
N HIS A 441 -19.95 6.37 4.67
CA HIS A 441 -21.14 5.60 4.32
C HIS A 441 -21.34 5.42 2.82
N ASP A 442 -20.53 6.08 2.00
CA ASP A 442 -20.68 6.18 0.55
C ASP A 442 -19.62 5.41 -0.26
N ILE A 443 -18.78 4.58 0.38
CA ILE A 443 -17.78 3.77 -0.32
C ILE A 443 -18.46 2.90 -1.39
N GLY A 444 -18.05 3.06 -2.66
CA GLY A 444 -18.56 2.31 -3.81
C GLY A 444 -19.81 2.89 -4.48
N LEU A 445 -20.49 3.88 -3.87
CA LEU A 445 -21.73 4.44 -4.46
C LEU A 445 -21.50 5.17 -5.77
N ASP A 446 -20.37 5.83 -5.94
CA ASP A 446 -19.98 6.50 -7.19
C ASP A 446 -19.75 5.49 -8.32
N LEU A 447 -19.10 4.36 -8.00
CA LEU A 447 -18.79 3.30 -8.97
C LEU A 447 -20.05 2.52 -9.40
N MET A 448 -21.04 2.35 -8.51
CA MET A 448 -22.33 1.74 -8.87
C MET A 448 -23.10 2.53 -9.95
N LYS A 449 -22.88 3.83 -10.04
CA LYS A 449 -23.49 4.68 -11.07
C LYS A 449 -22.83 4.56 -12.45
N MET A 450 -21.69 3.86 -12.52
CA MET A 450 -20.90 3.66 -13.75
C MET A 450 -21.07 2.27 -14.36
N GLN A 451 -21.82 1.39 -13.66
CA GLN A 451 -22.12 0.02 -14.12
C GLN A 451 -23.22 -0.02 -15.16
#